data_f64bec6343a61801a871ea522d5757be
#
_entry.id   f64bec6343a61801a871ea522d5757be
#
_cell.length_a   1.000
_cell.length_b   1.000
_cell.length_c   1.000
_cell.angle_alpha   90.00
_cell.angle_beta   90.00
_cell.angle_gamma   90.00
#
_symmetry.space_group_name_H-M   'P 1'
#
loop_
_entity.id
_entity.type
_entity.pdbx_description
1 polymer ?
#
loop_
_entity_poly.entity_id
_entity_poly.type
_entity_poly.pdbx_seq_one_letter_code
_entity_poly.pdbx_strand_id
1 'polypeptide(L)'
;MQRLNLPQSLRWLSTVVLASFLVTGVTYLSLPKLDLHRYQNVSPMVLARDGELLNVFLSEDHAYRLDTRIEDVDPRYIEALLVLEDEWFWFHFGVNPLSLIRAAGQWALNGSVVSGASTITMQLARLLEPKPRTLWNKWCEIVRAIEIEVIFTKQEILQMYMTMLPMGGNLEG
;
A
#
# COMPACT_ATOMS: atom_id res chain seq x y z
N MET A 1 13.84 -36.48 -30.70
CA MET A 1 13.45 -35.35 -29.83
C MET A 1 11.96 -35.16 -29.92
N GLN A 2 11.19 -35.70 -28.98
CA GLN A 2 9.74 -35.47 -28.89
C GLN A 2 9.50 -34.04 -28.45
N ARG A 3 8.87 -33.21 -29.31
CA ARG A 3 8.37 -31.90 -28.91
C ARG A 3 7.18 -32.15 -27.96
N LEU A 4 7.35 -31.77 -26.69
CA LEU A 4 6.27 -31.73 -25.71
C LEU A 4 5.20 -30.76 -26.23
N ASN A 5 4.18 -31.29 -26.88
CA ASN A 5 2.98 -30.51 -27.26
C ASN A 5 2.16 -30.26 -26.00
N LEU A 6 2.44 -29.13 -25.34
CA LEU A 6 1.62 -28.65 -24.22
C LEU A 6 0.16 -28.45 -24.67
N PRO A 7 -0.83 -28.84 -23.85
CA PRO A 7 -2.24 -28.63 -24.15
C PRO A 7 -2.52 -27.14 -24.38
N GLN A 8 -3.46 -26.86 -25.27
CA GLN A 8 -3.75 -25.50 -25.72
C GLN A 8 -4.10 -24.54 -24.54
N SER A 9 -4.80 -25.02 -23.52
CA SER A 9 -5.09 -24.31 -22.28
C SER A 9 -3.83 -23.87 -21.53
N LEU A 10 -2.80 -24.73 -21.46
CA LEU A 10 -1.56 -24.44 -20.78
C LEU A 10 -0.72 -23.41 -21.55
N ARG A 11 -0.81 -23.42 -22.88
CA ARG A 11 -0.16 -22.41 -23.74
C ARG A 11 -0.81 -21.02 -23.56
N TRP A 12 -2.13 -20.94 -23.49
CA TRP A 12 -2.84 -19.69 -23.18
C TRP A 12 -2.49 -19.16 -21.79
N LEU A 13 -2.47 -20.02 -20.79
CA LEU A 13 -2.08 -19.63 -19.43
C LEU A 13 -0.66 -19.08 -19.38
N SER A 14 0.31 -19.76 -20.02
CA SER A 14 1.70 -19.26 -20.06
C SER A 14 1.83 -17.93 -20.78
N THR A 15 1.06 -17.72 -21.86
CA THR A 15 1.07 -16.43 -22.60
C THR A 15 0.50 -15.29 -21.74
N VAL A 16 -0.60 -15.53 -21.02
CA VAL A 16 -1.19 -14.53 -20.12
C VAL A 16 -0.24 -14.18 -18.98
N VAL A 17 0.39 -15.19 -18.37
CA VAL A 17 1.38 -14.98 -17.30
C VAL A 17 2.57 -14.17 -17.82
N LEU A 18 3.13 -14.54 -18.98
CA LEU A 18 4.26 -13.82 -19.58
C LEU A 18 3.88 -12.37 -19.92
N ALA A 19 2.69 -12.15 -20.49
CA ALA A 19 2.18 -10.81 -20.78
C ALA A 19 2.02 -9.97 -19.52
N SER A 20 1.50 -10.56 -18.42
CA SER A 20 1.36 -9.84 -17.15
C SER A 20 2.72 -9.44 -16.56
N PHE A 21 3.71 -10.32 -16.61
CA PHE A 21 5.09 -9.99 -16.19
C PHE A 21 5.69 -8.87 -17.04
N LEU A 22 5.49 -8.91 -18.37
CA LEU A 22 5.97 -7.86 -19.27
C LEU A 22 5.33 -6.51 -18.95
N VAL A 23 4.00 -6.48 -18.81
CA VAL A 23 3.25 -5.25 -18.47
C VAL A 23 3.69 -4.70 -17.12
N THR A 24 3.86 -5.56 -16.10
CA THR A 24 4.36 -5.16 -14.79
C THR A 24 5.77 -4.58 -14.87
N GLY A 25 6.67 -5.24 -15.59
CA GLY A 25 8.05 -4.80 -15.79
C GLY A 25 8.12 -3.46 -16.54
N VAL A 26 7.35 -3.30 -17.62
CA VAL A 26 7.28 -2.02 -18.35
C VAL A 26 6.70 -0.92 -17.48
N THR A 27 5.65 -1.20 -16.70
CA THR A 27 5.07 -0.23 -15.77
C THR A 27 6.11 0.18 -14.72
N TYR A 28 6.80 -0.78 -14.10
CA TYR A 28 7.85 -0.51 -13.11
C TYR A 28 8.96 0.40 -13.68
N LEU A 29 9.45 0.09 -14.87
CA LEU A 29 10.48 0.91 -15.53
C LEU A 29 10.00 2.30 -15.93
N SER A 30 8.69 2.48 -16.10
CA SER A 30 8.06 3.76 -16.46
C SER A 30 7.69 4.61 -15.24
N LEU A 31 7.64 4.02 -14.05
CA LEU A 31 7.37 4.75 -12.82
C LEU A 31 8.61 5.57 -12.41
N PRO A 32 8.42 6.79 -11.88
CA PRO A 32 9.52 7.53 -11.24
C PRO A 32 10.05 6.71 -10.06
N LYS A 33 11.24 7.04 -9.58
CA LYS A 33 11.77 6.46 -8.33
C LYS A 33 10.78 6.68 -7.20
N LEU A 34 10.69 5.70 -6.28
CA LEU A 34 9.86 5.82 -5.09
C LEU A 34 10.25 7.07 -4.31
N ASP A 35 9.30 7.95 -4.10
CA ASP A 35 9.48 9.18 -3.36
C ASP A 35 8.93 9.02 -1.93
N LEU A 36 9.82 9.19 -0.95
CA LEU A 36 9.50 9.15 0.48
C LEU A 36 9.41 10.54 1.10
N HIS A 37 9.54 11.61 0.31
CA HIS A 37 9.55 12.97 0.80
C HIS A 37 8.33 13.27 1.68
N ARG A 38 7.16 12.82 1.25
CA ARG A 38 5.92 13.01 2.01
C ARG A 38 5.95 12.32 3.37
N TYR A 39 6.49 11.10 3.47
CA TYR A 39 6.67 10.39 4.74
C TYR A 39 7.69 11.10 5.65
N GLN A 40 8.79 11.59 5.09
CA GLN A 40 9.86 12.25 5.84
C GLN A 40 9.48 13.66 6.30
N ASN A 41 8.46 14.26 5.68
CA ASN A 41 7.97 15.59 5.98
C ASN A 41 6.99 15.56 7.16
N VAL A 42 7.51 15.26 8.36
CA VAL A 42 6.74 15.25 9.60
C VAL A 42 6.58 16.65 10.20
N SER A 43 5.58 16.80 11.06
CA SER A 43 5.26 18.05 11.73
C SER A 43 6.34 18.40 12.78
N PRO A 44 6.94 19.59 12.74
CA PRO A 44 7.81 20.05 13.81
C PRO A 44 7.04 20.18 15.13
N MET A 45 7.60 19.62 16.21
CA MET A 45 7.02 19.64 17.54
C MET A 45 7.90 20.43 18.50
N VAL A 46 7.29 21.18 19.39
CA VAL A 46 7.96 21.83 20.53
C VAL A 46 7.58 21.09 21.79
N LEU A 47 8.59 20.55 22.45
CA LEU A 47 8.44 19.83 23.71
C LEU A 47 8.97 20.66 24.87
N ALA A 48 8.35 20.54 26.03
CA ALA A 48 8.86 21.04 27.29
C ALA A 48 10.09 20.21 27.75
N ARG A 49 10.77 20.67 28.82
CA ARG A 49 11.95 19.97 29.33
C ARG A 49 11.66 18.55 29.83
N ASP A 50 10.45 18.30 30.28
CA ASP A 50 9.95 17.02 30.76
C ASP A 50 9.36 16.13 29.67
N GLY A 51 9.39 16.60 28.40
CA GLY A 51 8.86 15.87 27.23
C GLY A 51 7.38 16.14 26.94
N GLU A 52 6.69 16.98 27.72
CA GLU A 52 5.31 17.35 27.43
C GLU A 52 5.20 18.13 26.11
N LEU A 53 4.21 17.80 25.28
CA LEU A 53 3.97 18.46 24.01
C LEU A 53 3.40 19.87 24.24
N LEU A 54 4.15 20.90 23.86
CA LEU A 54 3.73 22.29 23.97
C LEU A 54 3.04 22.80 22.71
N ASN A 55 3.54 22.43 21.54
CA ASN A 55 2.98 22.85 20.26
C ASN A 55 3.39 21.94 19.12
N VAL A 56 2.53 21.86 18.10
CA VAL A 56 2.79 21.15 16.83
C VAL A 56 2.57 22.14 15.69
N PHE A 57 3.52 22.22 14.77
CA PHE A 57 3.41 23.02 13.56
C PHE A 57 2.98 22.15 12.39
N LEU A 58 2.38 22.76 11.37
CA LEU A 58 2.06 22.07 10.12
C LEU A 58 3.34 21.61 9.41
N SER A 59 3.27 20.46 8.78
CA SER A 59 4.24 20.01 7.78
C SER A 59 4.19 20.91 6.54
N GLU A 60 5.14 20.80 5.62
CA GLU A 60 5.19 21.60 4.39
C GLU A 60 3.95 21.44 3.51
N ASP A 61 3.33 20.26 3.53
CA ASP A 61 2.09 19.94 2.80
C ASP A 61 0.80 20.22 3.61
N HIS A 62 0.92 21.06 4.66
CA HIS A 62 -0.20 21.54 5.49
C HIS A 62 -0.96 20.45 6.26
N ALA A 63 -0.33 19.33 6.57
CA ALA A 63 -0.85 18.31 7.46
C ALA A 63 -0.22 18.43 8.87
N TYR A 64 -0.94 17.97 9.89
CA TYR A 64 -0.36 17.61 11.18
C TYR A 64 0.05 16.15 11.09
N ARG A 65 1.28 15.88 10.62
CA ARG A 65 1.81 14.52 10.48
C ARG A 65 2.72 14.21 11.65
N LEU A 66 2.26 13.32 12.52
CA LEU A 66 3.01 12.90 13.70
C LEU A 66 3.85 11.66 13.34
N ASP A 67 5.13 11.70 13.72
CA ASP A 67 6.01 10.52 13.59
C ASP A 67 5.57 9.47 14.62
N THR A 68 4.64 8.60 14.19
CA THR A 68 4.01 7.60 15.04
C THR A 68 4.86 6.34 15.09
N ARG A 69 5.45 6.05 16.23
CA ARG A 69 6.25 4.84 16.41
C ARG A 69 5.36 3.66 16.81
N ILE A 70 5.59 2.49 16.22
CA ILE A 70 4.79 1.29 16.52
C ILE A 70 4.83 0.95 18.02
N GLU A 71 5.97 1.17 18.67
CA GLU A 71 6.17 0.91 20.10
C GLU A 71 5.29 1.79 21.00
N ASP A 72 4.89 2.97 20.52
CA ASP A 72 4.08 3.94 21.25
C ASP A 72 2.56 3.70 21.04
N VAL A 73 2.18 2.79 20.14
CA VAL A 73 0.79 2.49 19.81
C VAL A 73 0.31 1.25 20.60
N ASP A 74 -0.91 1.31 21.14
CA ASP A 74 -1.52 0.16 21.81
C ASP A 74 -1.59 -1.04 20.84
N PRO A 75 -1.00 -2.20 21.22
CA PRO A 75 -0.99 -3.38 20.35
C PRO A 75 -2.39 -3.82 19.90
N ARG A 76 -3.42 -3.59 20.71
CA ARG A 76 -4.82 -3.90 20.36
C ARG A 76 -5.33 -3.02 19.21
N TYR A 77 -4.87 -1.76 19.13
CA TYR A 77 -5.19 -0.90 18.01
C TYR A 77 -4.57 -1.42 16.72
N ILE A 78 -3.28 -1.82 16.75
CA ILE A 78 -2.59 -2.40 15.61
C ILE A 78 -3.28 -3.68 15.15
N GLU A 79 -3.64 -4.56 16.07
CA GLU A 79 -4.36 -5.80 15.76
C GLU A 79 -5.73 -5.51 15.11
N ALA A 80 -6.51 -4.59 15.68
CA ALA A 80 -7.79 -4.18 15.11
C ALA A 80 -7.64 -3.55 13.72
N LEU A 81 -6.64 -2.69 13.53
CA LEU A 81 -6.31 -2.08 12.24
C LEU A 81 -6.00 -3.15 11.19
N LEU A 82 -5.14 -4.12 11.52
CA LEU A 82 -4.77 -5.21 10.62
C LEU A 82 -5.99 -6.06 10.25
N VAL A 83 -6.82 -6.43 11.21
CA VAL A 83 -8.04 -7.21 10.97
C VAL A 83 -9.02 -6.47 10.06
N LEU A 84 -9.15 -5.15 10.21
CA LEU A 84 -10.09 -4.35 9.44
C LEU A 84 -9.58 -4.03 8.03
N GLU A 85 -8.29 -3.69 7.91
CA GLU A 85 -7.72 -3.18 6.66
C GLU A 85 -7.03 -4.27 5.85
N ASP A 86 -6.33 -5.21 6.51
CA ASP A 86 -5.52 -6.23 5.83
C ASP A 86 -5.17 -7.40 6.76
N GLU A 87 -6.13 -8.30 7.04
CA GLU A 87 -5.98 -9.45 7.93
C GLU A 87 -4.76 -10.33 7.61
N TRP A 88 -4.40 -10.39 6.32
CA TRP A 88 -3.29 -11.22 5.83
C TRP A 88 -1.99 -10.42 5.59
N PHE A 89 -1.87 -9.23 6.15
CA PHE A 89 -0.74 -8.32 5.94
C PHE A 89 0.63 -9.00 6.05
N TRP A 90 0.83 -9.84 7.05
CA TRP A 90 2.11 -10.51 7.31
C TRP A 90 2.46 -11.60 6.30
N PHE A 91 1.51 -12.08 5.49
CA PHE A 91 1.65 -13.29 4.69
C PHE A 91 1.69 -13.04 3.18
N HIS A 92 1.28 -11.88 2.70
CA HIS A 92 1.32 -11.55 1.28
C HIS A 92 2.46 -10.57 0.96
N PHE A 93 2.81 -10.48 -0.32
CA PHE A 93 3.86 -9.61 -0.84
C PHE A 93 3.26 -8.38 -1.52
N GLY A 94 2.77 -7.42 -0.72
CA GLY A 94 2.21 -6.14 -1.15
C GLY A 94 0.81 -6.20 -1.72
N VAL A 95 0.40 -7.35 -2.23
CA VAL A 95 -0.91 -7.59 -2.86
C VAL A 95 -1.48 -8.90 -2.34
N ASN A 96 -2.75 -8.91 -1.99
CA ASN A 96 -3.47 -10.13 -1.61
C ASN A 96 -4.27 -10.67 -2.83
N PRO A 97 -3.80 -11.74 -3.49
CA PRO A 97 -4.45 -12.28 -4.69
C PRO A 97 -5.89 -12.74 -4.43
N LEU A 98 -6.16 -13.30 -3.25
CA LEU A 98 -7.51 -13.76 -2.88
C LEU A 98 -8.49 -12.59 -2.75
N SER A 99 -8.05 -11.48 -2.16
CA SER A 99 -8.84 -10.26 -2.06
C SER A 99 -9.10 -9.63 -3.43
N LEU A 100 -8.13 -9.68 -4.35
CA LEU A 100 -8.32 -9.22 -5.73
C LEU A 100 -9.33 -10.08 -6.49
N ILE A 101 -9.23 -11.40 -6.41
CA ILE A 101 -10.17 -12.34 -7.07
C ILE A 101 -11.58 -12.13 -6.50
N ARG A 102 -11.70 -12.01 -5.18
CA ARG A 102 -12.99 -11.72 -4.52
C ARG A 102 -13.58 -10.41 -5.01
N ALA A 103 -12.81 -9.33 -5.06
CA ALA A 103 -13.28 -8.02 -5.51
C ALA A 103 -13.67 -8.02 -6.99
N ALA A 104 -12.91 -8.71 -7.85
CA ALA A 104 -13.22 -8.88 -9.26
C ALA A 104 -14.53 -9.66 -9.45
N GLY A 105 -14.74 -10.74 -8.69
CA GLY A 105 -15.97 -11.52 -8.69
C GLY A 105 -17.18 -10.69 -8.22
N GLN A 106 -17.05 -9.91 -7.16
CA GLN A 106 -18.11 -9.03 -6.67
C GLN A 106 -18.46 -7.94 -7.70
N TRP A 107 -17.46 -7.35 -8.32
CA TRP A 107 -17.68 -6.37 -9.38
C TRP A 107 -18.42 -6.98 -10.59
N ALA A 108 -18.04 -8.18 -11.01
CA ALA A 108 -18.67 -8.88 -12.12
C ALA A 108 -20.13 -9.26 -11.83
N LEU A 109 -20.46 -9.61 -10.58
CA LEU A 109 -21.80 -10.03 -10.17
C LEU A 109 -22.72 -8.86 -9.81
N ASN A 110 -22.18 -7.82 -9.16
CA ASN A 110 -22.97 -6.75 -8.55
C ASN A 110 -22.80 -5.38 -9.24
N GLY A 111 -21.92 -5.28 -10.25
CA GLY A 111 -21.60 -4.01 -10.93
C GLY A 111 -20.88 -2.98 -10.04
N SER A 112 -20.58 -3.32 -8.78
CA SER A 112 -19.90 -2.46 -7.82
C SER A 112 -18.93 -3.24 -6.94
N VAL A 113 -17.86 -2.58 -6.46
CA VAL A 113 -16.92 -3.17 -5.50
C VAL A 113 -17.51 -2.99 -4.10
N VAL A 114 -17.87 -4.09 -3.46
CA VAL A 114 -18.52 -4.10 -2.12
C VAL A 114 -17.50 -4.24 -0.99
N SER A 115 -16.31 -4.80 -1.25
CA SER A 115 -15.27 -4.99 -0.23
C SER A 115 -13.92 -4.41 -0.66
N GLY A 116 -13.15 -3.91 0.30
CA GLY A 116 -11.80 -3.44 0.06
C GLY A 116 -10.89 -4.57 -0.46
N ALA A 117 -10.30 -4.37 -1.65
CA ALA A 117 -9.28 -5.25 -2.21
C ALA A 117 -7.86 -4.70 -2.01
N SER A 118 -7.75 -3.51 -1.39
CA SER A 118 -6.48 -2.83 -1.20
C SER A 118 -5.83 -3.27 0.10
N THR A 119 -4.60 -3.73 0.01
CA THR A 119 -3.76 -4.04 1.17
C THR A 119 -3.22 -2.76 1.83
N ILE A 120 -2.68 -2.87 3.04
CA ILE A 120 -1.98 -1.77 3.74
C ILE A 120 -0.84 -1.23 2.86
N THR A 121 -0.06 -2.09 2.22
CA THR A 121 1.04 -1.65 1.33
C THR A 121 0.54 -0.89 0.10
N MET A 122 -0.59 -1.29 -0.50
CA MET A 122 -1.22 -0.53 -1.58
C MET A 122 -1.77 0.82 -1.11
N GLN A 123 -2.31 0.87 0.11
CA GLN A 123 -2.78 2.12 0.71
C GLN A 123 -1.60 3.04 1.00
N LEU A 124 -0.48 2.53 1.53
CA LEU A 124 0.75 3.28 1.73
C LEU A 124 1.27 3.84 0.40
N ALA A 125 1.33 3.04 -0.67
CA ALA A 125 1.73 3.51 -2.00
C ALA A 125 0.89 4.71 -2.47
N ARG A 126 -0.42 4.69 -2.22
CA ARG A 126 -1.32 5.81 -2.54
C ARG A 126 -1.12 7.02 -1.62
N LEU A 127 -0.81 6.80 -0.34
CA LEU A 127 -0.52 7.89 0.60
C LEU A 127 0.78 8.60 0.27
N LEU A 128 1.81 7.85 -0.16
CA LEU A 128 3.08 8.40 -0.62
C LEU A 128 2.93 9.19 -1.92
N GLU A 129 2.19 8.65 -2.88
CA GLU A 129 1.99 9.24 -4.20
C GLU A 129 0.48 9.44 -4.50
N PRO A 130 -0.19 10.47 -3.95
CA PRO A 130 -1.61 10.70 -4.20
C PRO A 130 -1.90 10.91 -5.68
N LYS A 131 -2.80 10.10 -6.24
CA LYS A 131 -3.21 10.14 -7.65
C LYS A 131 -4.73 10.00 -7.78
N PRO A 132 -5.34 10.52 -8.86
CA PRO A 132 -6.76 10.30 -9.13
C PRO A 132 -7.14 8.81 -9.17
N ARG A 133 -8.36 8.48 -8.75
CA ARG A 133 -8.85 7.09 -8.74
C ARG A 133 -9.21 6.62 -10.14
N THR A 134 -8.24 6.03 -10.86
CA THR A 134 -8.41 5.39 -12.16
C THR A 134 -7.92 3.95 -12.11
N LEU A 135 -8.36 3.11 -13.05
CA LEU A 135 -7.86 1.73 -13.16
C LEU A 135 -6.35 1.68 -13.42
N TRP A 136 -5.84 2.63 -14.21
CA TRP A 136 -4.41 2.74 -14.46
C TRP A 136 -3.62 3.09 -13.20
N ASN A 137 -4.07 4.08 -12.45
CA ASN A 137 -3.40 4.44 -11.19
C ASN A 137 -3.52 3.31 -10.16
N LYS A 138 -4.63 2.55 -10.18
CA LYS A 138 -4.76 1.35 -9.34
C LYS A 138 -3.75 0.27 -9.72
N TRP A 139 -3.47 0.10 -11.00
CA TRP A 139 -2.40 -0.79 -11.46
C TRP A 139 -1.02 -0.28 -11.01
N CYS A 140 -0.75 1.02 -11.13
CA CYS A 140 0.48 1.62 -10.62
C CYS A 140 0.63 1.45 -9.10
N GLU A 141 -0.44 1.56 -8.31
CA GLU A 141 -0.43 1.26 -6.87
C GLU A 141 -0.01 -0.19 -6.59
N ILE A 142 -0.49 -1.15 -7.37
CA ILE A 142 -0.11 -2.57 -7.25
C ILE A 142 1.39 -2.74 -7.50
N VAL A 143 1.90 -2.18 -8.59
CA VAL A 143 3.34 -2.26 -8.94
C VAL A 143 4.19 -1.59 -7.86
N ARG A 144 3.76 -0.42 -7.39
CA ARG A 144 4.44 0.32 -6.31
C ARG A 144 4.40 -0.43 -4.98
N ALA A 145 3.30 -1.10 -4.65
CA ALA A 145 3.20 -1.92 -3.45
C ALA A 145 4.19 -3.09 -3.47
N ILE A 146 4.38 -3.74 -4.63
CA ILE A 146 5.38 -4.79 -4.78
C ILE A 146 6.80 -4.21 -4.61
N GLU A 147 7.08 -3.04 -5.18
CA GLU A 147 8.38 -2.37 -5.01
C GLU A 147 8.67 -2.04 -3.55
N ILE A 148 7.69 -1.50 -2.82
CA ILE A 148 7.79 -1.20 -1.38
C ILE A 148 8.15 -2.47 -0.60
N GLU A 149 7.53 -3.60 -0.89
CA GLU A 149 7.83 -4.88 -0.21
C GLU A 149 9.20 -5.47 -0.58
N VAL A 150 9.77 -5.10 -1.71
CA VAL A 150 11.16 -5.47 -2.04
C VAL A 150 12.17 -4.65 -1.24
N ILE A 151 11.85 -3.38 -0.96
CA ILE A 151 12.78 -2.43 -0.35
C ILE A 151 12.67 -2.45 1.18
N PHE A 152 11.47 -2.60 1.74
CA PHE A 152 11.18 -2.44 3.15
C PHE A 152 10.64 -3.73 3.78
N THR A 153 10.94 -3.92 5.04
CA THR A 153 10.34 -4.98 5.87
C THR A 153 8.89 -4.66 6.20
N LYS A 154 8.11 -5.68 6.55
CA LYS A 154 6.72 -5.51 6.99
C LYS A 154 6.56 -4.53 8.16
N GLN A 155 7.50 -4.53 9.09
CA GLN A 155 7.50 -3.61 10.22
C GLN A 155 7.71 -2.16 9.77
N GLU A 156 8.66 -1.91 8.86
CA GLU A 156 8.90 -0.58 8.30
C GLU A 156 7.69 -0.10 7.48
N ILE A 157 7.05 -0.98 6.71
CA ILE A 157 5.83 -0.66 5.95
C ILE A 157 4.71 -0.26 6.91
N LEU A 158 4.50 -1.02 7.97
CA LEU A 158 3.48 -0.71 8.97
C LEU A 158 3.79 0.60 9.70
N GLN A 159 5.06 0.85 10.03
CA GLN A 159 5.54 2.10 10.62
C GLN A 159 5.21 3.30 9.73
N MET A 160 5.59 3.23 8.44
CA MET A 160 5.29 4.28 7.46
C MET A 160 3.79 4.48 7.30
N TYR A 161 3.02 3.40 7.25
CA TYR A 161 1.58 3.46 7.14
C TYR A 161 0.94 4.16 8.34
N MET A 162 1.36 3.81 9.57
CA MET A 162 0.87 4.43 10.80
C MET A 162 1.13 5.94 10.82
N THR A 163 2.35 6.38 10.47
CA THR A 163 2.71 7.81 10.39
C THR A 163 1.90 8.58 9.36
N MET A 164 1.46 7.92 8.28
CA MET A 164 0.72 8.58 7.17
C MET A 164 -0.78 8.31 7.20
N LEU A 165 -1.27 7.54 8.19
CA LEU A 165 -2.66 7.18 8.28
C LEU A 165 -3.51 8.43 8.58
N PRO A 166 -4.50 8.76 7.70
CA PRO A 166 -5.36 9.92 7.96
C PRO A 166 -6.32 9.62 9.12
N MET A 167 -6.24 10.46 10.15
CA MET A 167 -7.08 10.38 11.36
C MET A 167 -8.28 11.33 11.32
N GLY A 168 -8.45 12.04 10.22
CA GLY A 168 -9.54 13.00 10.01
C GLY A 168 -9.05 14.45 9.90
N GLY A 169 -9.74 15.24 9.09
CA GLY A 169 -9.29 16.59 8.74
C GLY A 169 -7.92 16.57 8.07
N ASN A 170 -6.97 17.31 8.63
CA ASN A 170 -5.56 17.34 8.20
C ASN A 170 -4.61 16.66 9.20
N LEU A 171 -5.11 15.78 10.07
CA LEU A 171 -4.32 15.02 11.03
C LEU A 171 -3.91 13.67 10.43
N GLU A 172 -2.63 13.36 10.48
CA GLU A 172 -2.01 12.11 10.06
C GLU A 172 -1.09 11.57 11.17
N GLY A 173 -1.06 10.23 11.36
CA GLY A 173 -0.21 9.58 12.36
C GLY A 173 -0.86 9.16 13.66
#